data_ddfc0e44b159a9485868bbf22608f646
#
_entry.id   ddfc0e44b159a9485868bbf22608f646
#
_cell.length_a   1.000
_cell.length_b   1.000
_cell.length_c   1.000
_cell.angle_alpha   90.00
_cell.angle_beta   90.00
_cell.angle_gamma   90.00
#
_symmetry.space_group_name_H-M   'P 1'
#
loop_
_entity.id
_entity.type
_entity.pdbx_description
1 polymer ?
#
loop_
_entity_poly.entity_id
_entity_poly.type
_entity_poly.pdbx_seq_one_letter_code
_entity_poly.pdbx_strand_id
1 'polypeptide(L)'
;MADQSQHAGNSGAQAANGGFLAAFANNIRATGLTPRKTLIGFVIAWALFFYIYFGMPKPAGLTPAGQATLAVMVWACTMWIFEAMPVGISGLLIPTLLVMTNAVKPFPKAADGFTTPVVFLCLAAFIFAAIMQAGGLDRRIALSLLKWMRVKTVNGVIWAMFAVNFALSFIIPAANARAATLLPVINGITALFGDSEAERNGKKAIVIQTLVYGSMISGMCILTAHLPNLVLIDLFEKQLKLKLSYVDWFIMQWPYLGMFVITQWWVQFYFKTRNVAVAGGAQVIEKQHAALPRMSQSEWLILVVFALVAIAWMTEKSLHTVAPHNVALLGLAVLFIPGLFGFKWKELQDRTIWGTLLLLAGALSLSSAMSSSGLATWLADVLHPVGAGQSWWMILLVFMVGTHIMRLGMLSNIAAVTMIAPILLALAPKLGLHPVAFTMLVADTDTFAYLLPTQITAAVIAYSSGTFSMSDYFKVGWVAVLLAIAYGILVMAPWYAFLGVPVWDPAAPWPFGKL
;
A
#
# COMPACT_ATOMS: atom_id res chain seq x y z
N MET A 1 -21.36 -14.48 -34.37
CA MET A 1 -21.42 -13.05 -34.82
C MET A 1 -22.83 -12.45 -34.72
N ALA A 2 -23.75 -13.00 -33.93
CA ALA A 2 -25.14 -12.51 -33.85
C ALA A 2 -25.58 -12.01 -32.46
N ASP A 3 -24.69 -11.94 -31.47
CA ASP A 3 -25.07 -11.62 -30.07
C ASP A 3 -24.46 -10.29 -29.53
N GLN A 4 -23.67 -9.59 -30.31
CA GLN A 4 -23.15 -8.27 -29.90
C GLN A 4 -24.00 -7.07 -30.39
N SER A 5 -24.98 -7.29 -31.25
CA SER A 5 -25.83 -6.21 -31.78
C SER A 5 -27.06 -5.89 -30.91
N GLN A 6 -27.44 -6.77 -29.97
CA GLN A 6 -28.58 -6.50 -29.06
C GLN A 6 -28.22 -5.67 -27.82
N HIS A 7 -26.96 -5.65 -27.38
CA HIS A 7 -26.56 -4.80 -26.24
C HIS A 7 -26.29 -3.35 -26.60
N ALA A 8 -25.98 -3.04 -27.86
CA ALA A 8 -25.79 -1.66 -28.30
C ALA A 8 -27.11 -0.91 -28.58
N GLY A 9 -28.19 -1.62 -28.88
CA GLY A 9 -29.50 -1.03 -29.17
C GLY A 9 -30.29 -0.60 -27.94
N ASN A 10 -30.05 -1.24 -26.77
CA ASN A 10 -30.82 -0.94 -25.54
C ASN A 10 -30.24 0.20 -24.70
N SER A 11 -28.98 0.54 -24.87
CA SER A 11 -28.36 1.69 -24.18
C SER A 11 -28.77 3.04 -24.78
N GLY A 12 -29.11 3.09 -26.06
CA GLY A 12 -29.57 4.31 -26.74
C GLY A 12 -31.01 4.71 -26.41
N ALA A 13 -31.90 3.75 -26.13
CA ALA A 13 -33.31 4.02 -25.88
C ALA A 13 -33.58 4.50 -24.44
N GLN A 14 -32.73 4.13 -23.45
CA GLN A 14 -32.85 4.62 -22.08
C GLN A 14 -32.26 6.03 -21.88
N ALA A 15 -31.38 6.50 -22.78
CA ALA A 15 -30.81 7.86 -22.71
C ALA A 15 -31.78 8.97 -23.13
N ALA A 16 -32.88 8.65 -23.81
CA ALA A 16 -33.81 9.65 -24.32
C ALA A 16 -34.79 10.24 -23.29
N ASN A 17 -34.98 9.61 -22.11
CA ASN A 17 -35.91 10.06 -21.08
C ASN A 17 -35.26 10.65 -19.78
N GLY A 18 -33.94 10.74 -19.73
CA GLY A 18 -33.22 11.37 -18.60
C GLY A 18 -32.57 12.65 -19.06
N GLY A 19 -32.87 13.79 -18.40
CA GLY A 19 -32.18 15.04 -18.69
C GLY A 19 -30.67 14.91 -18.57
N PHE A 20 -29.89 15.89 -19.07
CA PHE A 20 -28.42 15.93 -19.09
C PHE A 20 -27.78 15.42 -17.78
N LEU A 21 -28.34 15.76 -16.61
CA LEU A 21 -27.85 15.32 -15.30
C LEU A 21 -27.99 13.81 -15.07
N ALA A 22 -29.03 13.17 -15.60
CA ALA A 22 -29.21 11.72 -15.49
C ALA A 22 -28.23 10.97 -16.40
N ALA A 23 -28.02 11.44 -17.62
CA ALA A 23 -27.02 10.91 -18.53
C ALA A 23 -25.61 11.06 -17.95
N PHE A 24 -25.31 12.22 -17.38
CA PHE A 24 -24.05 12.49 -16.70
C PHE A 24 -23.82 11.56 -15.49
N ALA A 25 -24.84 11.37 -14.64
CA ALA A 25 -24.76 10.45 -13.52
C ALA A 25 -24.56 9.00 -13.95
N ASN A 26 -25.19 8.57 -15.05
CA ASN A 26 -25.02 7.22 -15.61
C ASN A 26 -23.61 7.03 -16.17
N ASN A 27 -23.05 8.03 -16.84
CA ASN A 27 -21.68 8.00 -17.32
C ASN A 27 -20.68 7.87 -16.14
N ILE A 28 -20.89 8.57 -15.04
CA ILE A 28 -20.05 8.40 -13.83
C ILE A 28 -20.19 6.97 -13.28
N ARG A 29 -21.40 6.43 -13.18
CA ARG A 29 -21.62 5.05 -12.71
C ARG A 29 -20.92 4.03 -13.61
N ALA A 30 -20.89 4.25 -14.92
CA ALA A 30 -20.20 3.38 -15.86
C ALA A 30 -18.69 3.30 -15.60
N THR A 31 -18.09 4.30 -14.93
CA THR A 31 -16.70 4.28 -14.48
C THR A 31 -16.50 3.59 -13.13
N GLY A 32 -17.54 3.03 -12.52
CA GLY A 32 -17.50 2.39 -11.19
C GLY A 32 -17.50 3.38 -10.01
N LEU A 33 -17.69 4.67 -10.26
CA LEU A 33 -17.66 5.73 -9.25
C LEU A 33 -19.08 6.09 -8.75
N THR A 34 -19.16 6.64 -7.52
CA THR A 34 -20.44 7.10 -6.94
C THR A 34 -20.74 8.53 -7.40
N PRO A 35 -21.80 8.79 -8.21
CA PRO A 35 -21.99 10.08 -8.89
C PRO A 35 -21.97 11.30 -7.97
N ARG A 36 -22.69 11.26 -6.84
CA ARG A 36 -22.73 12.40 -5.90
C ARG A 36 -21.37 12.69 -5.27
N LYS A 37 -20.72 11.65 -4.72
CA LYS A 37 -19.39 11.76 -4.08
C LYS A 37 -18.36 12.28 -5.08
N THR A 38 -18.32 11.71 -6.27
CA THR A 38 -17.39 12.06 -7.35
C THR A 38 -17.56 13.51 -7.80
N LEU A 39 -18.80 13.95 -8.07
CA LEU A 39 -19.07 15.32 -8.53
C LEU A 39 -18.73 16.36 -7.46
N ILE A 40 -19.16 16.12 -6.22
CA ILE A 40 -18.86 17.01 -5.08
C ILE A 40 -17.35 17.11 -4.91
N GLY A 41 -16.65 15.99 -4.88
CA GLY A 41 -15.20 15.97 -4.73
C GLY A 41 -14.47 16.68 -5.87
N PHE A 42 -14.92 16.49 -7.12
CA PHE A 42 -14.37 17.18 -8.28
C PHE A 42 -14.51 18.71 -8.16
N VAL A 43 -15.70 19.19 -7.85
CA VAL A 43 -15.95 20.63 -7.70
C VAL A 43 -15.14 21.20 -6.51
N ILE A 44 -15.14 20.53 -5.36
CA ILE A 44 -14.36 20.98 -4.19
C ILE A 44 -12.86 21.01 -4.51
N ALA A 45 -12.33 19.99 -5.18
CA ALA A 45 -10.90 19.92 -5.50
C ALA A 45 -10.47 21.12 -6.36
N TRP A 46 -11.21 21.43 -7.42
CA TRP A 46 -10.89 22.58 -8.28
C TRP A 46 -11.17 23.92 -7.59
N ALA A 47 -12.24 24.02 -6.78
CA ALA A 47 -12.51 25.24 -6.01
C ALA A 47 -11.38 25.54 -5.02
N LEU A 48 -10.92 24.54 -4.26
CA LEU A 48 -9.79 24.68 -3.34
C LEU A 48 -8.49 24.99 -4.07
N PHE A 49 -8.23 24.34 -5.22
CA PHE A 49 -7.08 24.63 -6.07
C PHE A 49 -7.02 26.10 -6.48
N PHE A 50 -8.12 26.61 -7.07
CA PHE A 50 -8.19 28.01 -7.52
C PHE A 50 -8.15 28.99 -6.35
N TYR A 51 -8.80 28.67 -5.23
CA TYR A 51 -8.75 29.51 -4.04
C TYR A 51 -7.32 29.61 -3.51
N ILE A 52 -6.60 28.50 -3.33
CA ILE A 52 -5.22 28.51 -2.81
C ILE A 52 -4.28 29.20 -3.78
N TYR A 53 -4.43 28.96 -5.08
CA TYR A 53 -3.53 29.49 -6.08
C TYR A 53 -3.70 31.00 -6.34
N PHE A 54 -4.96 31.48 -6.42
CA PHE A 54 -5.29 32.86 -6.77
C PHE A 54 -5.82 33.70 -5.60
N GLY A 55 -6.59 33.12 -4.73
CA GLY A 55 -7.38 33.84 -3.73
C GLY A 55 -6.78 33.88 -2.34
N MET A 56 -5.94 32.92 -1.99
CA MET A 56 -5.37 32.85 -0.64
C MET A 56 -4.27 33.93 -0.47
N PRO A 57 -4.36 34.79 0.57
CA PRO A 57 -3.27 35.68 0.94
C PRO A 57 -1.98 34.87 1.15
N LYS A 58 -0.86 35.39 0.71
CA LYS A 58 0.45 34.70 0.84
C LYS A 58 0.78 34.55 2.33
N PRO A 59 0.82 33.31 2.88
CA PRO A 59 1.23 33.13 4.27
C PRO A 59 2.70 33.52 4.45
N ALA A 60 3.02 34.05 5.62
CA ALA A 60 4.42 34.37 5.95
C ALA A 60 5.30 33.11 5.84
N GLY A 61 6.44 33.27 5.21
CA GLY A 61 7.41 32.17 5.01
C GLY A 61 7.10 31.19 3.86
N LEU A 62 5.90 31.25 3.24
CA LEU A 62 5.58 30.40 2.09
C LEU A 62 6.02 31.05 0.78
N THR A 63 6.85 30.34 0.02
CA THR A 63 7.27 30.81 -1.32
C THR A 63 6.11 30.77 -2.32
N PRO A 64 6.13 31.56 -3.40
CA PRO A 64 5.12 31.46 -4.47
C PRO A 64 5.06 30.05 -5.10
N ALA A 65 6.20 29.40 -5.28
CA ALA A 65 6.28 28.02 -5.74
C ALA A 65 5.69 27.03 -4.72
N GLY A 66 5.92 27.28 -3.41
CA GLY A 66 5.33 26.52 -2.31
C GLY A 66 3.81 26.65 -2.27
N GLN A 67 3.26 27.87 -2.45
CA GLN A 67 1.80 28.08 -2.53
C GLN A 67 1.18 27.37 -3.74
N ALA A 68 1.82 27.43 -4.89
CA ALA A 68 1.41 26.71 -6.07
C ALA A 68 1.44 25.18 -5.86
N THR A 69 2.49 24.66 -5.23
CA THR A 69 2.58 23.25 -4.86
C THR A 69 1.51 22.86 -3.83
N LEU A 70 1.20 23.72 -2.87
CA LEU A 70 0.11 23.51 -1.90
C LEU A 70 -1.25 23.38 -2.62
N ALA A 71 -1.52 24.22 -3.62
CA ALA A 71 -2.73 24.13 -4.42
C ALA A 71 -2.84 22.78 -5.15
N VAL A 72 -1.75 22.32 -5.77
CA VAL A 72 -1.69 20.99 -6.43
C VAL A 72 -1.83 19.86 -5.41
N MET A 73 -1.19 19.94 -4.24
CA MET A 73 -1.29 18.95 -3.18
C MET A 73 -2.72 18.81 -2.66
N VAL A 74 -3.37 19.93 -2.33
CA VAL A 74 -4.75 19.93 -1.83
C VAL A 74 -5.71 19.42 -2.90
N TRP A 75 -5.51 19.79 -4.16
CA TRP A 75 -6.26 19.24 -5.29
C TRP A 75 -6.11 17.71 -5.38
N ALA A 76 -4.88 17.20 -5.39
CA ALA A 76 -4.62 15.77 -5.48
C ALA A 76 -5.23 15.00 -4.31
N CYS A 77 -5.03 15.48 -3.07
CA CYS A 77 -5.62 14.87 -1.88
C CYS A 77 -7.15 14.83 -1.95
N THR A 78 -7.78 15.93 -2.36
CA THR A 78 -9.25 16.00 -2.48
C THR A 78 -9.75 15.03 -3.57
N MET A 79 -9.07 14.95 -4.72
CA MET A 79 -9.37 13.98 -5.77
C MET A 79 -9.30 12.53 -5.26
N TRP A 80 -8.30 12.21 -4.43
CA TRP A 80 -8.11 10.87 -3.87
C TRP A 80 -9.09 10.55 -2.74
N ILE A 81 -9.42 11.49 -1.87
CA ILE A 81 -10.40 11.34 -0.77
C ILE A 81 -11.80 11.06 -1.32
N PHE A 82 -12.22 11.82 -2.31
CA PHE A 82 -13.54 11.70 -2.90
C PHE A 82 -13.61 10.69 -4.05
N GLU A 83 -12.46 10.10 -4.44
CA GLU A 83 -12.38 9.26 -5.66
C GLU A 83 -13.00 9.98 -6.87
N ALA A 84 -12.74 11.29 -6.96
CA ALA A 84 -13.38 12.16 -7.93
C ALA A 84 -12.90 11.91 -9.36
N MET A 85 -11.80 11.20 -9.51
CA MET A 85 -11.18 10.79 -10.76
C MET A 85 -10.43 9.48 -10.54
N PRO A 86 -10.27 8.61 -11.57
CA PRO A 86 -9.38 7.45 -11.47
C PRO A 86 -7.98 7.86 -10.99
N VAL A 87 -7.49 7.22 -9.92
CA VAL A 87 -6.26 7.63 -9.22
C VAL A 87 -5.02 7.72 -10.12
N GLY A 88 -4.94 6.88 -11.16
CA GLY A 88 -3.86 6.95 -12.12
C GLY A 88 -3.90 8.21 -12.99
N ILE A 89 -5.09 8.67 -13.36
CA ILE A 89 -5.26 9.90 -14.16
C ILE A 89 -4.94 11.13 -13.33
N SER A 90 -5.40 11.19 -12.07
CA SER A 90 -5.01 12.28 -11.17
C SER A 90 -3.49 12.31 -10.94
N GLY A 91 -2.86 11.14 -10.81
CA GLY A 91 -1.39 11.03 -10.74
C GLY A 91 -0.68 11.60 -11.96
N LEU A 92 -1.18 11.29 -13.18
CA LEU A 92 -0.63 11.84 -14.44
C LEU A 92 -0.79 13.36 -14.56
N LEU A 93 -1.83 13.95 -13.98
CA LEU A 93 -2.08 15.39 -14.05
C LEU A 93 -1.17 16.20 -13.11
N ILE A 94 -0.62 15.61 -12.06
CA ILE A 94 0.24 16.32 -11.08
C ILE A 94 1.41 17.06 -11.77
N PRO A 95 2.26 16.42 -12.59
CA PRO A 95 3.35 17.14 -13.27
C PRO A 95 2.87 18.30 -14.14
N THR A 96 1.77 18.10 -14.84
CA THR A 96 1.16 19.13 -15.69
C THR A 96 0.74 20.35 -14.87
N LEU A 97 0.03 20.12 -13.75
CA LEU A 97 -0.40 21.19 -12.86
C LEU A 97 0.79 21.90 -12.21
N LEU A 98 1.83 21.18 -11.80
CA LEU A 98 3.06 21.77 -11.26
C LEU A 98 3.75 22.71 -12.23
N VAL A 99 3.78 22.35 -13.52
CA VAL A 99 4.36 23.21 -14.59
C VAL A 99 3.46 24.41 -14.88
N MET A 100 2.15 24.18 -15.05
CA MET A 100 1.19 25.25 -15.37
C MET A 100 1.11 26.32 -14.27
N THR A 101 1.25 25.92 -13.03
CA THR A 101 1.27 26.85 -11.87
C THR A 101 2.64 27.48 -11.59
N ASN A 102 3.64 27.18 -12.40
CA ASN A 102 5.04 27.56 -12.16
C ASN A 102 5.62 27.07 -10.83
N ALA A 103 5.05 26.04 -10.22
CA ALA A 103 5.56 25.43 -9.01
C ALA A 103 6.93 24.77 -9.24
N VAL A 104 7.04 23.99 -10.31
CA VAL A 104 8.28 23.31 -10.72
C VAL A 104 8.41 23.34 -12.24
N LYS A 105 9.59 23.76 -12.75
CA LYS A 105 9.94 23.80 -14.17
C LYS A 105 11.36 23.29 -14.39
N PRO A 106 11.70 22.74 -15.56
CA PRO A 106 10.84 22.36 -16.70
C PRO A 106 10.00 21.08 -16.43
N PHE A 107 9.17 20.67 -17.38
CA PHE A 107 8.31 19.48 -17.26
C PHE A 107 9.07 18.20 -16.83
N PRO A 108 10.25 17.86 -17.37
CA PRO A 108 10.99 16.68 -16.90
C PRO A 108 11.30 16.73 -15.40
N LYS A 109 11.55 17.91 -14.82
CA LYS A 109 11.76 18.07 -13.38
C LYS A 109 10.45 17.92 -12.59
N ALA A 110 9.34 18.40 -13.11
CA ALA A 110 8.03 18.23 -12.51
C ALA A 110 7.55 16.76 -12.56
N ALA A 111 8.00 16.01 -13.56
CA ALA A 111 7.68 14.60 -13.79
C ALA A 111 8.78 13.65 -13.32
N ASP A 112 9.71 14.07 -12.46
CA ASP A 112 10.86 13.28 -12.03
C ASP A 112 10.46 11.97 -11.33
N GLY A 113 9.29 11.93 -10.68
CA GLY A 113 8.73 10.74 -10.09
C GLY A 113 8.48 9.61 -11.09
N PHE A 114 8.22 9.92 -12.38
CA PHE A 114 7.99 8.93 -13.43
C PHE A 114 9.28 8.25 -13.91
N THR A 115 10.42 8.84 -13.66
CA THR A 115 11.73 8.34 -14.10
C THR A 115 12.57 7.75 -12.96
N THR A 116 12.01 7.65 -11.76
CA THR A 116 12.74 7.09 -10.61
C THR A 116 12.96 5.59 -10.76
N PRO A 117 14.09 5.05 -10.31
CA PRO A 117 14.34 3.60 -10.23
C PRO A 117 13.22 2.82 -9.53
N VAL A 118 12.59 3.45 -8.55
CA VAL A 118 11.49 2.88 -7.75
C VAL A 118 10.27 2.57 -8.61
N VAL A 119 9.91 3.43 -9.56
CA VAL A 119 8.77 3.19 -10.47
C VAL A 119 9.05 2.01 -11.41
N PHE A 120 10.27 1.87 -11.91
CA PHE A 120 10.68 0.71 -12.72
C PHE A 120 10.70 -0.58 -11.93
N LEU A 121 11.16 -0.54 -10.66
CA LEU A 121 11.08 -1.68 -9.75
C LEU A 121 9.63 -2.11 -9.52
N CYS A 122 8.74 -1.14 -9.27
CA CYS A 122 7.31 -1.37 -9.06
C CYS A 122 6.63 -1.94 -10.31
N LEU A 123 6.93 -1.39 -11.50
CA LEU A 123 6.42 -1.90 -12.77
C LEU A 123 6.84 -3.36 -13.00
N ALA A 124 8.11 -3.66 -12.82
CA ALA A 124 8.61 -5.03 -12.94
C ALA A 124 7.90 -5.96 -11.96
N ALA A 125 7.76 -5.56 -10.71
CA ALA A 125 7.07 -6.34 -9.69
C ALA A 125 5.58 -6.57 -10.00
N PHE A 126 4.87 -5.58 -10.58
CA PHE A 126 3.49 -5.77 -11.02
C PHE A 126 3.35 -6.73 -12.20
N ILE A 127 4.27 -6.69 -13.17
CA ILE A 127 4.29 -7.65 -14.28
C ILE A 127 4.63 -9.04 -13.75
N PHE A 128 5.56 -9.18 -12.84
CA PHE A 128 5.83 -10.44 -12.15
C PHE A 128 4.58 -11.01 -11.46
N ALA A 129 3.85 -10.17 -10.70
CA ALA A 129 2.60 -10.59 -10.07
C ALA A 129 1.55 -11.03 -11.11
N ALA A 130 1.44 -10.33 -12.24
CA ALA A 130 0.55 -10.71 -13.33
C ALA A 130 0.93 -12.07 -13.94
N ILE A 131 2.23 -12.36 -14.13
CA ILE A 131 2.74 -13.65 -14.60
C ILE A 131 2.41 -14.76 -13.61
N MET A 132 2.62 -14.52 -12.31
CA MET A 132 2.29 -15.48 -11.25
C MET A 132 0.81 -15.84 -11.23
N GLN A 133 -0.06 -14.83 -11.34
CA GLN A 133 -1.52 -15.01 -11.38
C GLN A 133 -1.97 -15.72 -12.67
N ALA A 134 -1.40 -15.35 -13.82
CA ALA A 134 -1.71 -16.01 -15.09
C ALA A 134 -1.29 -17.50 -15.08
N GLY A 135 -0.15 -17.82 -14.47
CA GLY A 135 0.34 -19.19 -14.29
C GLY A 135 -0.35 -19.97 -13.15
N GLY A 136 -1.15 -19.31 -12.28
CA GLY A 136 -1.79 -19.95 -11.12
C GLY A 136 -0.79 -20.40 -10.02
N LEU A 137 0.45 -19.96 -10.10
CA LEU A 137 1.52 -20.35 -9.18
C LEU A 137 1.29 -19.79 -7.77
N ASP A 138 0.72 -18.60 -7.65
CA ASP A 138 0.30 -17.98 -6.38
C ASP A 138 -0.68 -18.86 -5.60
N ARG A 139 -1.72 -19.36 -6.28
CA ARG A 139 -2.69 -20.30 -5.70
C ARG A 139 -2.04 -21.63 -5.31
N ARG A 140 -1.15 -22.14 -6.14
CA ARG A 140 -0.40 -23.38 -5.88
C ARG A 140 0.45 -23.26 -4.63
N ILE A 141 1.24 -22.18 -4.50
CA ILE A 141 2.07 -21.91 -3.32
C ILE A 141 1.18 -21.84 -2.07
N ALA A 142 0.08 -21.10 -2.13
CA ALA A 142 -0.84 -20.97 -1.01
C ALA A 142 -1.41 -22.32 -0.55
N LEU A 143 -1.95 -23.11 -1.46
CA LEU A 143 -2.53 -24.41 -1.14
C LEU A 143 -1.49 -25.44 -0.68
N SER A 144 -0.28 -25.41 -1.23
CA SER A 144 0.81 -26.31 -0.83
C SER A 144 1.26 -26.04 0.61
N LEU A 145 1.45 -24.77 0.97
CA LEU A 145 1.80 -24.37 2.34
C LEU A 145 0.68 -24.72 3.33
N LEU A 146 -0.57 -24.43 3.00
CA LEU A 146 -1.71 -24.77 3.86
C LEU A 146 -1.85 -26.28 4.07
N LYS A 147 -1.65 -27.08 3.03
CA LYS A 147 -1.66 -28.56 3.10
C LYS A 147 -0.54 -29.06 4.03
N TRP A 148 0.65 -28.50 3.90
CA TRP A 148 1.80 -28.86 4.73
C TRP A 148 1.55 -28.57 6.23
N MET A 149 0.89 -27.44 6.55
CA MET A 149 0.62 -27.02 7.93
C MET A 149 -0.54 -27.75 8.61
N ARG A 150 -1.34 -28.54 7.88
CA ARG A 150 -2.43 -29.41 8.39
C ARG A 150 -3.36 -28.71 9.38
N VAL A 151 -3.88 -27.56 9.02
CA VAL A 151 -4.68 -26.70 9.90
C VAL A 151 -5.98 -27.34 10.39
N LYS A 152 -6.26 -27.28 11.70
CA LYS A 152 -7.44 -27.87 12.34
C LYS A 152 -8.25 -26.86 13.16
N THR A 153 -7.70 -25.69 13.45
CA THR A 153 -8.31 -24.67 14.30
C THR A 153 -8.27 -23.32 13.63
N VAL A 154 -9.14 -22.39 14.05
CA VAL A 154 -9.12 -20.98 13.59
C VAL A 154 -7.72 -20.38 13.72
N ASN A 155 -7.09 -20.59 14.88
CA ASN A 155 -5.73 -20.11 15.12
C ASN A 155 -4.72 -20.71 14.13
N GLY A 156 -4.80 -22.02 13.90
CA GLY A 156 -3.93 -22.70 12.93
C GLY A 156 -4.11 -22.16 11.51
N VAL A 157 -5.37 -21.90 11.07
CA VAL A 157 -5.64 -21.25 9.78
C VAL A 157 -4.99 -19.87 9.70
N ILE A 158 -5.14 -19.06 10.72
CA ILE A 158 -4.60 -17.69 10.73
C ILE A 158 -3.07 -17.71 10.62
N TRP A 159 -2.37 -18.54 11.40
CA TRP A 159 -0.92 -18.66 11.31
C TRP A 159 -0.44 -19.21 9.97
N ALA A 160 -1.13 -20.21 9.44
CA ALA A 160 -0.81 -20.77 8.14
C ALA A 160 -1.01 -19.75 7.01
N MET A 161 -2.11 -19.00 7.06
CA MET A 161 -2.37 -17.93 6.11
C MET A 161 -1.37 -16.77 6.24
N PHE A 162 -0.90 -16.48 7.43
CA PHE A 162 0.17 -15.49 7.62
C PHE A 162 1.49 -15.96 7.00
N ALA A 163 1.87 -17.22 7.19
CA ALA A 163 3.05 -17.79 6.54
C ALA A 163 2.93 -17.74 5.01
N VAL A 164 1.74 -18.05 4.47
CA VAL A 164 1.44 -17.90 3.03
C VAL A 164 1.57 -16.45 2.59
N ASN A 165 0.95 -15.52 3.33
CA ASN A 165 1.02 -14.08 3.03
C ASN A 165 2.46 -13.55 3.04
N PHE A 166 3.24 -13.99 4.03
CA PHE A 166 4.66 -13.61 4.14
C PHE A 166 5.48 -14.18 2.98
N ALA A 167 5.27 -15.45 2.60
CA ALA A 167 5.92 -16.04 1.43
C ALA A 167 5.53 -15.30 0.13
N LEU A 168 4.24 -15.00 -0.04
CA LEU A 168 3.75 -14.25 -1.21
C LEU A 168 4.23 -12.79 -1.22
N SER A 169 4.61 -12.21 -0.08
CA SER A 169 5.10 -10.83 -0.04
C SER A 169 6.45 -10.64 -0.74
N PHE A 170 7.25 -11.69 -0.88
CA PHE A 170 8.46 -11.64 -1.72
C PHE A 170 8.14 -11.55 -3.22
N ILE A 171 6.94 -11.92 -3.62
CA ILE A 171 6.54 -12.16 -5.00
C ILE A 171 5.50 -11.15 -5.47
N ILE A 172 4.49 -10.87 -4.63
CA ILE A 172 3.36 -10.00 -4.95
C ILE A 172 3.54 -8.66 -4.23
N PRO A 173 3.84 -7.58 -4.96
CA PRO A 173 4.28 -6.31 -4.36
C PRO A 173 3.19 -5.47 -3.70
N ALA A 174 1.93 -5.87 -3.82
CA ALA A 174 0.81 -5.10 -3.28
C ALA A 174 -0.01 -5.93 -2.29
N ALA A 175 -0.23 -5.42 -1.08
CA ALA A 175 -1.02 -6.07 -0.05
C ALA A 175 -2.47 -6.38 -0.50
N ASN A 176 -3.08 -5.49 -1.28
CA ASN A 176 -4.39 -5.70 -1.87
C ASN A 176 -4.41 -6.84 -2.90
N ALA A 177 -3.38 -7.00 -3.72
CA ALA A 177 -3.27 -8.12 -4.65
C ALA A 177 -3.13 -9.44 -3.89
N ARG A 178 -2.32 -9.51 -2.83
CA ARG A 178 -2.22 -10.68 -1.96
C ARG A 178 -3.56 -11.01 -1.29
N ALA A 179 -4.25 -10.01 -0.75
CA ALA A 179 -5.58 -10.20 -0.17
C ALA A 179 -6.58 -10.75 -1.19
N ALA A 180 -6.60 -10.23 -2.42
CA ALA A 180 -7.47 -10.72 -3.50
C ALA A 180 -7.15 -12.16 -3.90
N THR A 181 -5.87 -12.52 -4.02
CA THR A 181 -5.43 -13.90 -4.32
C THR A 181 -5.84 -14.89 -3.22
N LEU A 182 -5.80 -14.48 -1.95
CA LEU A 182 -6.08 -15.34 -0.81
C LEU A 182 -7.59 -15.41 -0.49
N LEU A 183 -8.38 -14.44 -0.90
CA LEU A 183 -9.82 -14.37 -0.61
C LEU A 183 -10.58 -15.64 -1.03
N PRO A 184 -10.42 -16.22 -2.24
CA PRO A 184 -11.12 -17.45 -2.62
C PRO A 184 -10.75 -18.65 -1.73
N VAL A 185 -9.50 -18.76 -1.30
CA VAL A 185 -9.04 -19.83 -0.40
C VAL A 185 -9.69 -19.67 0.98
N ILE A 186 -9.71 -18.44 1.51
CA ILE A 186 -10.34 -18.12 2.80
C ILE A 186 -11.84 -18.34 2.73
N ASN A 187 -12.51 -17.93 1.66
CA ASN A 187 -13.93 -18.19 1.46
C ASN A 187 -14.23 -19.69 1.43
N GLY A 188 -13.37 -20.51 0.81
CA GLY A 188 -13.48 -21.96 0.84
C GLY A 188 -13.36 -22.55 2.25
N ILE A 189 -12.49 -22.00 3.09
CA ILE A 189 -12.35 -22.42 4.49
C ILE A 189 -13.52 -21.93 5.35
N THR A 190 -13.91 -20.67 5.20
CA THR A 190 -14.98 -20.06 6.01
C THR A 190 -16.37 -20.61 5.66
N ALA A 191 -16.57 -21.16 4.46
CA ALA A 191 -17.78 -21.86 4.06
C ALA A 191 -18.02 -23.16 4.83
N LEU A 192 -17.02 -23.70 5.52
CA LEU A 192 -17.14 -24.89 6.36
C LEU A 192 -17.74 -24.62 7.74
N PHE A 193 -17.76 -23.36 8.15
CA PHE A 193 -18.29 -22.96 9.43
C PHE A 193 -19.82 -22.87 9.37
N GLY A 194 -20.49 -23.37 10.40
CA GLY A 194 -21.92 -23.20 10.62
C GLY A 194 -22.28 -21.78 11.10
N ASP A 195 -23.43 -21.70 11.77
CA ASP A 195 -24.02 -20.45 12.24
C ASP A 195 -23.99 -20.25 13.76
N SER A 196 -23.26 -21.11 14.50
CA SER A 196 -23.03 -20.86 15.92
C SER A 196 -22.25 -19.56 16.13
N GLU A 197 -22.42 -18.93 17.29
CA GLU A 197 -21.72 -17.69 17.60
C GLU A 197 -20.19 -17.85 17.49
N ALA A 198 -19.65 -18.96 17.98
CA ALA A 198 -18.23 -19.28 17.94
C ALA A 198 -17.73 -19.40 16.48
N GLU A 199 -18.50 -20.04 15.61
CA GLU A 199 -18.16 -20.21 14.19
C GLU A 199 -18.26 -18.89 13.43
N ARG A 200 -19.31 -18.08 13.64
CA ARG A 200 -19.39 -16.73 13.06
C ARG A 200 -18.22 -15.85 13.48
N ASN A 201 -17.86 -15.90 14.75
CA ASN A 201 -16.68 -15.17 15.26
C ASN A 201 -15.37 -15.72 14.68
N GLY A 202 -15.28 -17.05 14.47
CA GLY A 202 -14.16 -17.69 13.78
C GLY A 202 -13.99 -17.18 12.35
N LYS A 203 -15.09 -17.08 11.58
CA LYS A 203 -15.09 -16.48 10.23
C LYS A 203 -14.54 -15.06 10.24
N LYS A 204 -15.05 -14.19 11.13
CA LYS A 204 -14.62 -12.79 11.28
C LYS A 204 -13.13 -12.71 11.60
N ALA A 205 -12.67 -13.49 12.58
CA ALA A 205 -11.27 -13.51 13.00
C ALA A 205 -10.33 -13.92 11.87
N ILE A 206 -10.66 -15.00 11.13
CA ILE A 206 -9.86 -15.44 10.00
C ILE A 206 -9.76 -14.33 8.95
N VAL A 207 -10.89 -13.79 8.50
CA VAL A 207 -10.90 -12.80 7.40
C VAL A 207 -10.16 -11.53 7.78
N ILE A 208 -10.43 -10.94 8.95
CA ILE A 208 -9.79 -9.69 9.39
C ILE A 208 -8.29 -9.90 9.60
N GLN A 209 -7.92 -10.93 10.37
CA GLN A 209 -6.52 -11.13 10.74
C GLN A 209 -5.64 -11.53 9.55
N THR A 210 -6.18 -12.31 8.60
CA THR A 210 -5.35 -12.82 7.49
C THR A 210 -5.32 -11.89 6.29
N LEU A 211 -6.50 -11.43 5.81
CA LEU A 211 -6.56 -10.60 4.59
C LEU A 211 -6.17 -9.15 4.85
N VAL A 212 -6.45 -8.63 6.06
CA VAL A 212 -6.14 -7.24 6.38
C VAL A 212 -4.82 -7.16 7.12
N TYR A 213 -4.79 -7.56 8.39
CA TYR A 213 -3.62 -7.34 9.24
C TYR A 213 -2.40 -8.12 8.75
N GLY A 214 -2.58 -9.40 8.38
CA GLY A 214 -1.50 -10.24 7.86
C GLY A 214 -0.91 -9.71 6.55
N SER A 215 -1.75 -9.22 5.63
CA SER A 215 -1.27 -8.67 4.36
C SER A 215 -0.51 -7.35 4.53
N MET A 216 -0.93 -6.50 5.47
CA MET A 216 -0.26 -5.24 5.75
C MET A 216 1.07 -5.48 6.48
N ILE A 217 1.06 -6.25 7.57
CA ILE A 217 2.24 -6.51 8.39
C ILE A 217 3.33 -7.24 7.59
N SER A 218 2.97 -8.29 6.83
CA SER A 218 3.95 -8.99 5.98
C SER A 218 4.53 -8.07 4.90
N GLY A 219 3.71 -7.15 4.37
CA GLY A 219 4.13 -6.20 3.35
C GLY A 219 5.13 -5.16 3.84
N MET A 220 4.98 -4.68 5.07
CA MET A 220 5.91 -3.69 5.64
C MET A 220 7.34 -4.21 5.74
N CYS A 221 7.51 -5.49 6.09
CA CYS A 221 8.83 -6.08 6.30
C CYS A 221 9.61 -6.30 5.00
N ILE A 222 8.93 -6.43 3.88
CA ILE A 222 9.54 -6.72 2.58
C ILE A 222 9.47 -5.46 1.70
N LEU A 223 10.61 -4.96 1.29
CA LEU A 223 10.74 -3.69 0.57
C LEU A 223 9.74 -3.54 -0.59
N THR A 224 9.67 -4.52 -1.45
CA THR A 224 8.83 -4.51 -2.66
C THR A 224 7.37 -4.86 -2.40
N ALA A 225 7.00 -5.30 -1.18
CA ALA A 225 5.68 -5.84 -0.89
C ALA A 225 4.64 -4.80 -0.44
N HIS A 226 5.07 -3.56 -0.20
CA HIS A 226 4.20 -2.46 0.22
C HIS A 226 4.68 -1.16 -0.41
N LEU A 227 3.83 -0.52 -1.21
CA LEU A 227 4.23 0.64 -2.01
C LEU A 227 4.70 1.86 -1.21
N PRO A 228 4.16 2.19 -0.03
CA PRO A 228 4.74 3.21 0.84
C PRO A 228 6.22 3.02 1.19
N ASN A 229 6.71 1.78 1.29
CA ASN A 229 8.12 1.50 1.52
C ASN A 229 8.99 2.13 0.42
N LEU A 230 8.52 2.00 -0.82
CA LEU A 230 9.20 2.53 -2.00
C LEU A 230 9.19 4.08 -2.04
N VAL A 231 8.12 4.70 -1.53
CA VAL A 231 8.04 6.16 -1.38
C VAL A 231 9.09 6.66 -0.38
N LEU A 232 9.23 5.98 0.75
CA LEU A 232 10.22 6.35 1.78
C LEU A 232 11.65 6.21 1.26
N ILE A 233 11.96 5.13 0.55
CA ILE A 233 13.29 4.94 -0.04
C ILE A 233 13.63 6.04 -1.05
N ASP A 234 12.73 6.34 -1.99
CA ASP A 234 12.95 7.40 -2.97
C ASP A 234 13.17 8.77 -2.30
N LEU A 235 12.40 9.05 -1.23
CA LEU A 235 12.52 10.27 -0.45
C LEU A 235 13.89 10.38 0.24
N PHE A 236 14.34 9.31 0.91
CA PHE A 236 15.62 9.29 1.62
C PHE A 236 16.80 9.35 0.65
N GLU A 237 16.70 8.66 -0.49
CA GLU A 237 17.72 8.71 -1.54
C GLU A 237 17.86 10.12 -2.12
N LYS A 238 16.74 10.75 -2.46
CA LYS A 238 16.75 12.10 -3.07
C LYS A 238 17.16 13.21 -2.10
N GLN A 239 16.64 13.18 -0.87
CA GLN A 239 16.83 14.30 0.06
C GLN A 239 18.00 14.14 0.99
N LEU A 240 18.31 12.93 1.44
CA LEU A 240 19.36 12.66 2.40
C LEU A 240 20.59 11.98 1.78
N LYS A 241 20.51 11.57 0.50
CA LYS A 241 21.54 10.78 -0.18
C LYS A 241 21.85 9.47 0.56
N LEU A 242 20.84 8.86 1.15
CA LEU A 242 20.95 7.60 1.87
C LEU A 242 20.45 6.46 0.98
N LYS A 243 21.24 5.40 0.86
CA LYS A 243 20.87 4.20 0.13
C LYS A 243 20.54 3.07 1.10
N LEU A 244 19.30 2.57 1.02
CA LEU A 244 18.85 1.36 1.70
C LEU A 244 18.79 0.22 0.70
N SER A 245 19.54 -0.86 0.96
CA SER A 245 19.40 -2.10 0.21
C SER A 245 18.16 -2.88 0.67
N TYR A 246 17.82 -3.94 -0.06
CA TYR A 246 16.73 -4.84 0.30
C TYR A 246 16.90 -5.45 1.71
N VAL A 247 18.13 -5.83 2.04
CA VAL A 247 18.48 -6.40 3.35
C VAL A 247 18.46 -5.34 4.45
N ASP A 248 18.96 -4.14 4.19
CA ASP A 248 18.91 -3.03 5.17
C ASP A 248 17.46 -2.73 5.55
N TRP A 249 16.56 -2.68 4.54
CA TRP A 249 15.14 -2.50 4.78
C TRP A 249 14.57 -3.62 5.66
N PHE A 250 14.86 -4.88 5.32
CA PHE A 250 14.38 -6.02 6.10
C PHE A 250 14.90 -5.97 7.55
N ILE A 251 16.19 -5.66 7.76
CA ILE A 251 16.77 -5.52 9.10
C ILE A 251 16.05 -4.43 9.89
N MET A 252 15.73 -3.31 9.28
CA MET A 252 15.01 -2.23 9.96
C MET A 252 13.58 -2.62 10.32
N GLN A 253 12.89 -3.38 9.47
CA GLN A 253 11.44 -3.57 9.53
C GLN A 253 10.98 -4.92 10.08
N TRP A 254 11.86 -5.95 10.13
CA TRP A 254 11.43 -7.29 10.53
C TRP A 254 10.76 -7.38 11.93
N PRO A 255 11.08 -6.54 12.94
CA PRO A 255 10.40 -6.66 14.22
C PRO A 255 8.89 -6.36 14.14
N TYR A 256 8.42 -5.66 13.08
CA TYR A 256 6.98 -5.50 12.86
C TYR A 256 6.25 -6.84 12.66
N LEU A 257 6.94 -7.95 12.37
CA LEU A 257 6.32 -9.29 12.41
C LEU A 257 5.74 -9.61 13.80
N GLY A 258 6.33 -9.07 14.87
CA GLY A 258 5.81 -9.17 16.23
C GLY A 258 4.44 -8.52 16.40
N MET A 259 4.12 -7.50 15.60
CA MET A 259 2.79 -6.88 15.60
C MET A 259 1.70 -7.87 15.15
N PHE A 260 2.03 -8.84 14.28
CA PHE A 260 1.10 -9.91 13.93
C PHE A 260 0.74 -10.78 15.15
N VAL A 261 1.71 -11.11 15.98
CA VAL A 261 1.49 -11.88 17.22
C VAL A 261 0.54 -11.13 18.16
N ILE A 262 0.76 -9.82 18.32
CA ILE A 262 -0.04 -8.96 19.20
C ILE A 262 -1.46 -8.81 18.67
N THR A 263 -1.62 -8.52 17.36
CA THR A 263 -2.96 -8.41 16.75
C THR A 263 -3.67 -9.75 16.74
N GLN A 264 -2.97 -10.87 16.54
CA GLN A 264 -3.55 -12.20 16.62
C GLN A 264 -4.05 -12.51 18.03
N TRP A 265 -3.25 -12.21 19.07
CA TRP A 265 -3.69 -12.36 20.45
C TRP A 265 -4.94 -11.52 20.74
N TRP A 266 -4.96 -10.25 20.30
CA TRP A 266 -6.11 -9.36 20.47
C TRP A 266 -7.36 -9.88 19.73
N VAL A 267 -7.24 -10.27 18.47
CA VAL A 267 -8.36 -10.80 17.66
C VAL A 267 -8.92 -12.09 18.28
N GLN A 268 -8.05 -12.98 18.76
CA GLN A 268 -8.49 -14.20 19.46
C GLN A 268 -9.21 -13.90 20.78
N PHE A 269 -8.70 -12.95 21.54
CA PHE A 269 -9.34 -12.51 22.80
C PHE A 269 -10.71 -11.92 22.54
N TYR A 270 -10.79 -10.99 21.58
CA TYR A 270 -12.03 -10.28 21.27
C TYR A 270 -13.13 -11.20 20.71
N PHE A 271 -12.80 -12.05 19.74
CA PHE A 271 -13.75 -12.97 19.12
C PHE A 271 -13.88 -14.32 19.84
N LYS A 272 -13.14 -14.54 20.93
CA LYS A 272 -13.14 -15.78 21.72
C LYS A 272 -12.84 -17.05 20.90
N THR A 273 -11.87 -16.96 19.96
CA THR A 273 -11.64 -18.01 18.95
C THR A 273 -10.50 -18.98 19.29
N ARG A 274 -9.92 -18.90 20.49
CA ARG A 274 -8.71 -19.65 20.87
C ARG A 274 -8.81 -21.17 20.63
N ASN A 275 -9.98 -21.77 20.86
CA ASN A 275 -10.19 -23.21 20.78
C ASN A 275 -11.22 -23.61 19.71
N VAL A 276 -11.59 -22.68 18.81
CA VAL A 276 -12.59 -22.98 17.77
C VAL A 276 -11.97 -23.88 16.71
N ALA A 277 -12.54 -25.08 16.56
CA ALA A 277 -12.11 -26.03 15.54
C ALA A 277 -12.67 -25.65 14.16
N VAL A 278 -11.92 -26.02 13.10
CA VAL A 278 -12.37 -25.92 11.70
C VAL A 278 -12.65 -27.35 11.22
N ALA A 279 -13.88 -27.80 11.39
CA ALA A 279 -14.28 -29.12 10.93
C ALA A 279 -14.14 -29.24 9.40
N GLY A 280 -13.39 -30.23 8.93
CA GLY A 280 -13.19 -30.43 7.49
C GLY A 280 -12.21 -29.48 6.80
N GLY A 281 -11.56 -28.55 7.51
CA GLY A 281 -10.64 -27.57 6.91
C GLY A 281 -9.47 -28.21 6.16
N ALA A 282 -8.85 -29.22 6.75
CA ALA A 282 -7.76 -29.96 6.11
C ALA A 282 -8.22 -30.69 4.83
N GLN A 283 -9.42 -31.31 4.84
CA GLN A 283 -9.98 -32.03 3.71
C GLN A 283 -10.31 -31.10 2.53
N VAL A 284 -10.82 -29.90 2.80
CA VAL A 284 -11.08 -28.90 1.75
C VAL A 284 -9.79 -28.42 1.10
N ILE A 285 -8.77 -28.13 1.91
CA ILE A 285 -7.46 -27.74 1.40
C ILE A 285 -6.85 -28.88 0.57
N GLU A 286 -6.93 -30.11 1.07
CA GLU A 286 -6.44 -31.30 0.36
C GLU A 286 -7.18 -31.51 -0.96
N LYS A 287 -8.51 -31.40 -0.99
CA LYS A 287 -9.33 -31.47 -2.19
C LYS A 287 -8.98 -30.37 -3.20
N GLN A 288 -8.83 -29.13 -2.73
CA GLN A 288 -8.44 -28.02 -3.59
C GLN A 288 -7.02 -28.19 -4.14
N HIS A 289 -6.10 -28.69 -3.31
CA HIS A 289 -4.72 -28.98 -3.75
C HIS A 289 -4.68 -30.15 -4.74
N ALA A 290 -5.44 -31.21 -4.49
CA ALA A 290 -5.52 -32.38 -5.40
C ALA A 290 -6.15 -32.02 -6.75
N ALA A 291 -7.03 -31.00 -6.80
CA ALA A 291 -7.61 -30.49 -8.03
C ALA A 291 -6.65 -29.65 -8.87
N LEU A 292 -5.47 -29.29 -8.35
CA LEU A 292 -4.46 -28.58 -9.13
C LEU A 292 -3.86 -29.53 -10.19
N PRO A 293 -3.68 -29.07 -11.42
CA PRO A 293 -2.96 -29.86 -12.45
C PRO A 293 -1.52 -30.10 -11.99
N ARG A 294 -0.84 -31.05 -12.62
CA ARG A 294 0.61 -31.23 -12.40
C ARG A 294 1.35 -29.92 -12.71
N MET A 295 2.40 -29.64 -11.95
CA MET A 295 3.22 -28.45 -12.16
C MET A 295 3.82 -28.46 -13.57
N SER A 296 3.54 -27.43 -14.35
CA SER A 296 4.02 -27.28 -15.71
C SER A 296 5.50 -26.86 -15.74
N GLN A 297 6.15 -27.08 -16.86
CA GLN A 297 7.53 -26.61 -17.08
C GLN A 297 7.64 -25.08 -16.93
N SER A 298 6.62 -24.36 -17.44
CA SER A 298 6.56 -22.89 -17.30
C SER A 298 6.46 -22.45 -15.84
N GLU A 299 5.64 -23.11 -15.01
CA GLU A 299 5.55 -22.81 -13.57
C GLU A 299 6.89 -23.03 -12.86
N TRP A 300 7.64 -24.10 -13.20
CA TRP A 300 8.97 -24.34 -12.65
C TRP A 300 9.98 -23.25 -13.05
N LEU A 301 9.98 -22.86 -14.32
CA LEU A 301 10.87 -21.81 -14.81
C LEU A 301 10.55 -20.46 -14.17
N ILE A 302 9.26 -20.11 -14.02
CA ILE A 302 8.84 -18.91 -13.29
C ILE A 302 9.37 -18.94 -11.86
N LEU A 303 9.19 -20.05 -11.15
CA LEU A 303 9.66 -20.20 -9.77
C LEU A 303 11.19 -20.05 -9.67
N VAL A 304 11.94 -20.63 -10.61
CA VAL A 304 13.41 -20.51 -10.66
C VAL A 304 13.82 -19.06 -10.91
N VAL A 305 13.22 -18.38 -11.88
CA VAL A 305 13.54 -16.96 -12.17
C VAL A 305 13.24 -16.09 -10.95
N PHE A 306 12.10 -16.31 -10.29
CA PHE A 306 11.77 -15.61 -9.05
C PHE A 306 12.78 -15.86 -7.94
N ALA A 307 13.17 -17.11 -7.72
CA ALA A 307 14.16 -17.45 -6.71
C ALA A 307 15.51 -16.76 -7.00
N LEU A 308 15.92 -16.72 -8.26
CA LEU A 308 17.16 -16.04 -8.68
C LEU A 308 17.07 -14.52 -8.46
N VAL A 309 15.95 -13.89 -8.82
CA VAL A 309 15.72 -12.45 -8.57
C VAL A 309 15.74 -12.15 -7.07
N ALA A 310 15.05 -12.94 -6.25
CA ALA A 310 15.03 -12.77 -4.80
C ALA A 310 16.43 -12.95 -4.18
N ILE A 311 17.17 -13.97 -4.59
CA ILE A 311 18.55 -14.20 -4.16
C ILE A 311 19.43 -13.01 -4.57
N ALA A 312 19.29 -12.51 -5.80
CA ALA A 312 20.05 -11.35 -6.24
C ALA A 312 19.72 -10.10 -5.41
N TRP A 313 18.45 -9.84 -5.08
CA TRP A 313 18.09 -8.74 -4.15
C TRP A 313 18.72 -8.91 -2.76
N MET A 314 18.74 -10.13 -2.23
CA MET A 314 19.32 -10.41 -0.91
C MET A 314 20.84 -10.36 -0.89
N THR A 315 21.49 -10.51 -2.04
CA THR A 315 22.95 -10.52 -2.20
C THR A 315 23.51 -9.21 -2.74
N GLU A 316 22.66 -8.18 -2.91
CA GLU A 316 23.11 -6.81 -3.18
C GLU A 316 24.11 -6.38 -2.09
N LYS A 317 25.20 -5.72 -2.47
CA LYS A 317 26.36 -5.34 -1.64
C LYS A 317 27.29 -6.50 -1.21
N SER A 318 26.82 -7.74 -1.11
CA SER A 318 27.65 -8.88 -0.71
C SER A 318 28.30 -9.62 -1.88
N LEU A 319 27.55 -9.87 -2.97
CA LEU A 319 28.04 -10.56 -4.17
C LEU A 319 28.06 -9.67 -5.42
N HIS A 320 27.26 -8.62 -5.47
CA HIS A 320 27.18 -7.71 -6.61
C HIS A 320 26.66 -6.33 -6.20
N THR A 321 26.77 -5.36 -7.12
CA THR A 321 26.31 -3.96 -6.92
C THR A 321 25.17 -3.58 -7.88
N VAL A 322 24.54 -4.56 -8.54
CA VAL A 322 23.43 -4.32 -9.47
C VAL A 322 22.21 -3.89 -8.69
N ALA A 323 21.68 -2.72 -9.01
CA ALA A 323 20.54 -2.14 -8.31
C ALA A 323 19.27 -3.00 -8.48
N PRO A 324 18.36 -3.03 -7.46
CA PRO A 324 17.19 -3.92 -7.43
C PRO A 324 16.27 -3.80 -8.64
N HIS A 325 16.06 -2.60 -9.16
CA HIS A 325 15.24 -2.37 -10.36
C HIS A 325 15.84 -3.03 -11.61
N ASN A 326 17.15 -2.98 -11.77
CA ASN A 326 17.84 -3.64 -12.90
C ASN A 326 17.75 -5.16 -12.80
N VAL A 327 17.92 -5.73 -11.60
CA VAL A 327 17.73 -7.17 -11.37
C VAL A 327 16.31 -7.59 -11.73
N ALA A 328 15.30 -6.82 -11.32
CA ALA A 328 13.90 -7.11 -11.66
C ALA A 328 13.65 -7.05 -13.17
N LEU A 329 14.14 -6.03 -13.87
CA LEU A 329 13.98 -5.89 -15.32
C LEU A 329 14.69 -7.00 -16.10
N LEU A 330 15.89 -7.40 -15.65
CA LEU A 330 16.60 -8.55 -16.23
C LEU A 330 15.83 -9.86 -16.01
N GLY A 331 15.27 -10.07 -14.82
CA GLY A 331 14.40 -11.20 -14.55
C GLY A 331 13.17 -11.24 -15.46
N LEU A 332 12.53 -10.09 -15.71
CA LEU A 332 11.46 -9.99 -16.71
C LEU A 332 11.96 -10.36 -18.12
N ALA A 333 13.11 -9.85 -18.53
CA ALA A 333 13.66 -10.15 -19.86
C ALA A 333 13.80 -11.66 -20.06
N VAL A 334 14.24 -12.40 -19.03
CA VAL A 334 14.33 -13.88 -19.07
C VAL A 334 12.95 -14.50 -19.26
N LEU A 335 11.91 -14.00 -18.59
CA LEU A 335 10.54 -14.52 -18.70
C LEU A 335 9.89 -14.25 -20.07
N PHE A 336 10.43 -13.31 -20.85
CA PHE A 336 9.96 -13.00 -22.21
C PHE A 336 10.85 -13.57 -23.32
N ILE A 337 11.78 -14.47 -23.00
CA ILE A 337 12.54 -15.18 -24.04
C ILE A 337 11.59 -15.98 -24.93
N PRO A 338 11.60 -15.75 -26.27
CA PRO A 338 10.69 -16.43 -27.19
C PRO A 338 10.77 -17.95 -27.09
N GLY A 339 9.62 -18.59 -26.98
CA GLY A 339 9.52 -20.05 -26.90
C GLY A 339 9.72 -20.66 -25.51
N LEU A 340 10.21 -19.89 -24.53
CA LEU A 340 10.39 -20.37 -23.17
C LEU A 340 9.08 -20.35 -22.36
N PHE A 341 8.25 -19.33 -22.60
CA PHE A 341 6.98 -19.10 -21.92
C PHE A 341 5.87 -18.76 -22.92
N GLY A 342 4.64 -19.22 -22.63
CA GLY A 342 3.48 -19.04 -23.50
C GLY A 342 2.57 -17.86 -23.13
N PHE A 343 3.05 -16.83 -22.44
CA PHE A 343 2.21 -15.70 -22.00
C PHE A 343 1.90 -14.74 -23.16
N LYS A 344 0.63 -14.36 -23.25
CA LYS A 344 0.21 -13.29 -24.14
C LYS A 344 0.39 -11.95 -23.42
N TRP A 345 1.16 -11.03 -24.03
CA TRP A 345 1.38 -9.69 -23.45
C TRP A 345 0.08 -8.99 -23.05
N LYS A 346 -0.96 -9.08 -23.89
CA LYS A 346 -2.28 -8.50 -23.61
C LYS A 346 -2.89 -9.00 -22.30
N GLU A 347 -2.77 -10.29 -22.00
CA GLU A 347 -3.27 -10.86 -20.75
C GLU A 347 -2.53 -10.31 -19.53
N LEU A 348 -1.22 -10.13 -19.62
CA LEU A 348 -0.40 -9.56 -18.55
C LEU A 348 -0.69 -8.07 -18.36
N GLN A 349 -0.89 -7.32 -19.46
CA GLN A 349 -1.31 -5.92 -19.38
C GLN A 349 -2.64 -5.76 -18.62
N ASP A 350 -3.62 -6.59 -18.89
CA ASP A 350 -4.95 -6.52 -18.27
C ASP A 350 -4.91 -6.85 -16.76
N ARG A 351 -3.92 -7.64 -16.32
CA ARG A 351 -3.68 -7.98 -14.91
C ARG A 351 -2.76 -6.99 -14.19
N THR A 352 -2.00 -6.19 -14.92
CA THR A 352 -1.08 -5.20 -14.35
C THR A 352 -1.84 -3.99 -13.81
N ILE A 353 -1.52 -3.57 -12.58
CA ILE A 353 -2.25 -2.50 -11.88
C ILE A 353 -1.71 -1.12 -12.30
N TRP A 354 -1.94 -0.74 -13.57
CA TRP A 354 -1.45 0.51 -14.17
C TRP A 354 -1.86 1.76 -13.40
N GLY A 355 -3.10 1.83 -12.93
CA GLY A 355 -3.59 2.98 -12.18
C GLY A 355 -2.78 3.25 -10.91
N THR A 356 -2.37 2.19 -10.20
CA THR A 356 -1.54 2.31 -9.01
C THR A 356 -0.11 2.74 -9.35
N LEU A 357 0.45 2.27 -10.47
CA LEU A 357 1.77 2.69 -10.93
C LEU A 357 1.80 4.18 -11.25
N LEU A 358 0.80 4.66 -12.00
CA LEU A 358 0.67 6.08 -12.37
C LEU A 358 0.42 6.97 -11.13
N LEU A 359 -0.37 6.47 -10.17
CA LEU A 359 -0.53 7.13 -8.87
C LEU A 359 0.81 7.26 -8.15
N LEU A 360 1.58 6.17 -8.05
CA LEU A 360 2.89 6.18 -7.40
C LEU A 360 3.82 7.22 -8.06
N ALA A 361 3.94 7.18 -9.37
CA ALA A 361 4.81 8.10 -10.11
C ALA A 361 4.41 9.57 -9.94
N GLY A 362 3.11 9.88 -10.01
CA GLY A 362 2.59 11.22 -9.75
C GLY A 362 2.79 11.68 -8.30
N ALA A 363 2.58 10.76 -7.36
CA ALA A 363 2.78 11.01 -5.95
C ALA A 363 4.27 11.30 -5.63
N LEU A 364 5.21 10.55 -6.21
CA LEU A 364 6.65 10.82 -6.08
C LEU A 364 7.04 12.18 -6.69
N SER A 365 6.43 12.55 -7.82
CA SER A 365 6.61 13.89 -8.41
C SER A 365 6.10 15.00 -7.47
N LEU A 366 4.97 14.79 -6.81
CA LEU A 366 4.44 15.74 -5.82
C LEU A 366 5.35 15.84 -4.59
N SER A 367 5.82 14.70 -4.06
CA SER A 367 6.76 14.65 -2.93
C SER A 367 8.06 15.45 -3.22
N SER A 368 8.62 15.25 -4.41
CA SER A 368 9.79 16.00 -4.90
C SER A 368 9.49 17.50 -5.03
N ALA A 369 8.31 17.85 -5.55
CA ALA A 369 7.86 19.25 -5.65
C ALA A 369 7.67 19.90 -4.27
N MET A 370 7.08 19.21 -3.30
CA MET A 370 6.92 19.70 -1.92
C MET A 370 8.27 20.07 -1.29
N SER A 371 9.27 19.25 -1.52
CA SER A 371 10.62 19.49 -1.00
C SER A 371 11.32 20.63 -1.74
N SER A 372 11.31 20.64 -3.07
CA SER A 372 12.03 21.62 -3.89
C SER A 372 11.39 23.01 -3.91
N SER A 373 10.09 23.12 -3.70
CA SER A 373 9.36 24.40 -3.63
C SER A 373 9.40 25.07 -2.24
N GLY A 374 9.93 24.37 -1.22
CA GLY A 374 9.92 24.83 0.18
C GLY A 374 8.59 24.60 0.92
N LEU A 375 7.59 23.96 0.28
CA LEU A 375 6.32 23.67 0.92
C LEU A 375 6.47 22.75 2.14
N ALA A 376 7.26 21.68 2.02
CA ALA A 376 7.50 20.76 3.13
C ALA A 376 8.12 21.46 4.34
N THR A 377 9.09 22.37 4.12
CA THR A 377 9.71 23.16 5.17
C THR A 377 8.72 24.11 5.84
N TRP A 378 7.89 24.79 5.04
CA TRP A 378 6.86 25.70 5.57
C TRP A 378 5.82 24.93 6.40
N LEU A 379 5.35 23.78 5.93
CA LEU A 379 4.43 22.94 6.71
C LEU A 379 5.09 22.41 7.98
N ALA A 380 6.38 22.10 7.93
CA ALA A 380 7.15 21.75 9.12
C ALA A 380 7.21 22.90 10.12
N ASP A 381 7.37 24.15 9.66
CA ASP A 381 7.33 25.33 10.55
C ASP A 381 5.95 25.54 11.19
N VAL A 382 4.88 25.33 10.43
CA VAL A 382 3.51 25.39 10.94
C VAL A 382 3.23 24.30 11.98
N LEU A 383 3.79 23.10 11.79
CA LEU A 383 3.62 21.97 12.70
C LEU A 383 4.60 21.95 13.88
N HIS A 384 5.72 22.67 13.77
CA HIS A 384 6.75 22.69 14.82
C HIS A 384 6.21 23.01 16.23
N PRO A 385 5.30 24.00 16.44
CA PRO A 385 4.77 24.31 17.78
C PRO A 385 4.03 23.13 18.44
N VAL A 386 3.50 22.19 17.64
CA VAL A 386 2.77 21.03 18.15
C VAL A 386 3.68 20.05 18.91
N GLY A 387 4.97 19.98 18.52
CA GLY A 387 5.95 19.10 19.15
C GLY A 387 7.02 19.82 19.97
N ALA A 388 7.11 21.14 19.86
CA ALA A 388 8.17 21.91 20.49
C ALA A 388 8.16 21.78 22.03
N GLY A 389 9.33 21.47 22.60
CA GLY A 389 9.49 21.31 24.06
C GLY A 389 8.92 19.99 24.63
N GLN A 390 8.38 19.12 23.79
CA GLN A 390 7.90 17.81 24.21
C GLN A 390 9.02 16.76 24.18
N SER A 391 8.85 15.69 24.97
CA SER A 391 9.73 14.52 24.90
C SER A 391 9.57 13.78 23.56
N TRP A 392 10.63 13.11 23.10
CA TRP A 392 10.63 12.39 21.82
C TRP A 392 9.45 11.41 21.65
N TRP A 393 9.09 10.68 22.71
CA TRP A 393 7.98 9.71 22.67
C TRP A 393 6.61 10.40 22.59
N MET A 394 6.45 11.57 23.22
CA MET A 394 5.24 12.37 23.11
C MET A 394 5.08 12.95 21.70
N ILE A 395 6.18 13.41 21.10
CA ILE A 395 6.18 13.87 19.71
C ILE A 395 5.74 12.72 18.78
N LEU A 396 6.33 11.52 18.92
CA LEU A 396 5.89 10.35 18.16
C LEU A 396 4.40 10.08 18.35
N LEU A 397 3.92 10.03 19.58
CA LEU A 397 2.52 9.79 19.90
C LEU A 397 1.59 10.79 19.20
N VAL A 398 1.90 12.08 19.30
CA VAL A 398 1.07 13.15 18.70
C VAL A 398 1.03 13.02 17.18
N PHE A 399 2.18 12.81 16.53
CA PHE A 399 2.21 12.70 15.08
C PHE A 399 1.62 11.38 14.57
N MET A 400 1.81 10.26 15.26
CA MET A 400 1.16 8.99 14.93
C MET A 400 -0.37 9.09 15.07
N VAL A 401 -0.88 9.68 16.14
CA VAL A 401 -2.33 9.93 16.30
C VAL A 401 -2.84 10.89 15.22
N GLY A 402 -2.10 11.96 14.95
CA GLY A 402 -2.45 12.94 13.91
C GLY A 402 -2.57 12.30 12.52
N THR A 403 -1.67 11.40 12.16
CA THR A 403 -1.73 10.67 10.88
C THR A 403 -2.93 9.72 10.83
N HIS A 404 -3.27 9.02 11.90
CA HIS A 404 -4.48 8.20 11.94
C HIS A 404 -5.77 9.03 11.80
N ILE A 405 -5.83 10.23 12.39
CA ILE A 405 -6.95 11.15 12.18
C ILE A 405 -7.04 11.57 10.71
N MET A 406 -5.92 11.96 10.11
CA MET A 406 -5.85 12.28 8.68
C MET A 406 -6.33 11.11 7.81
N ARG A 407 -5.97 9.88 8.16
CA ARG A 407 -6.35 8.66 7.46
C ARG A 407 -7.85 8.35 7.48
N LEU A 408 -8.64 8.94 8.36
CA LEU A 408 -10.11 8.78 8.33
C LEU A 408 -10.71 9.26 7.00
N GLY A 409 -10.08 10.23 6.36
CA GLY A 409 -10.49 10.74 5.05
C GLY A 409 -9.75 10.13 3.85
N MET A 410 -8.68 9.36 4.05
CA MET A 410 -7.81 8.90 2.95
C MET A 410 -7.84 7.38 2.78
N LEU A 411 -8.12 6.93 1.55
CA LEU A 411 -8.20 5.51 1.19
C LEU A 411 -6.86 4.88 0.79
N SER A 412 -5.87 5.71 0.44
CA SER A 412 -4.62 5.25 -0.15
C SER A 412 -3.42 5.46 0.79
N ASN A 413 -2.76 4.37 1.20
CA ASN A 413 -1.51 4.43 1.96
C ASN A 413 -0.40 5.18 1.19
N ILE A 414 -0.32 4.99 -0.14
CA ILE A 414 0.67 5.67 -0.98
C ILE A 414 0.46 7.18 -0.90
N ALA A 415 -0.78 7.64 -1.11
CA ALA A 415 -1.12 9.06 -1.07
C ALA A 415 -0.81 9.68 0.29
N ALA A 416 -1.17 8.99 1.38
CA ALA A 416 -0.92 9.46 2.74
C ALA A 416 0.59 9.60 3.02
N VAL A 417 1.36 8.54 2.83
CA VAL A 417 2.80 8.56 3.09
C VAL A 417 3.53 9.56 2.19
N THR A 418 3.15 9.66 0.91
CA THR A 418 3.75 10.64 -0.01
C THR A 418 3.55 12.09 0.45
N MET A 419 2.39 12.36 1.06
CA MET A 419 2.08 13.70 1.56
C MET A 419 2.78 14.00 2.88
N ILE A 420 2.76 13.05 3.83
CA ILE A 420 3.29 13.32 5.18
C ILE A 420 4.82 13.18 5.27
N ALA A 421 5.42 12.23 4.55
CA ALA A 421 6.83 11.90 4.73
C ALA A 421 7.79 13.08 4.45
N PRO A 422 7.63 13.90 3.38
CA PRO A 422 8.48 15.08 3.18
C PRO A 422 8.37 16.10 4.29
N ILE A 423 7.17 16.25 4.87
CA ILE A 423 6.90 17.17 5.99
C ILE A 423 7.60 16.69 7.25
N LEU A 424 7.45 15.40 7.57
CA LEU A 424 8.08 14.77 8.74
C LEU A 424 9.61 14.83 8.63
N LEU A 425 10.15 14.59 7.44
CA LEU A 425 11.58 14.64 7.18
C LEU A 425 12.15 16.05 7.41
N ALA A 426 11.43 17.10 7.00
CA ALA A 426 11.80 18.48 7.22
C ALA A 426 11.59 18.93 8.69
N LEU A 427 10.61 18.34 9.38
CA LEU A 427 10.24 18.68 10.75
C LEU A 427 11.19 18.04 11.79
N ALA A 428 11.63 16.81 11.55
CA ALA A 428 12.41 16.04 12.51
C ALA A 428 13.63 16.79 13.07
N PRO A 429 14.50 17.41 12.26
CA PRO A 429 15.66 18.15 12.78
C PRO A 429 15.25 19.35 13.63
N LYS A 430 14.12 20.01 13.30
CA LYS A 430 13.58 21.17 14.04
C LYS A 430 13.09 20.77 15.43
N LEU A 431 12.65 19.52 15.60
CA LEU A 431 12.23 18.95 16.88
C LEU A 431 13.37 18.23 17.62
N GLY A 432 14.61 18.27 17.09
CA GLY A 432 15.74 17.55 17.67
C GLY A 432 15.64 16.03 17.53
N LEU A 433 14.97 15.54 16.46
CA LEU A 433 14.78 14.13 16.20
C LEU A 433 15.56 13.65 14.97
N HIS A 434 15.91 12.37 14.96
CA HIS A 434 16.55 11.74 13.80
C HIS A 434 15.60 11.67 12.61
N PRO A 435 15.96 12.29 11.45
CA PRO A 435 15.02 12.48 10.35
C PRO A 435 14.47 11.15 9.78
N VAL A 436 15.32 10.15 9.58
CA VAL A 436 14.87 8.85 9.06
C VAL A 436 14.03 8.10 10.08
N ALA A 437 14.50 7.96 11.32
CA ALA A 437 13.81 7.18 12.34
C ALA A 437 12.42 7.76 12.65
N PHE A 438 12.32 9.08 12.83
CA PHE A 438 11.04 9.75 13.06
C PHE A 438 10.08 9.58 11.89
N THR A 439 10.56 9.85 10.67
CA THR A 439 9.73 9.74 9.46
C THR A 439 9.24 8.31 9.24
N MET A 440 10.12 7.31 9.40
CA MET A 440 9.73 5.91 9.25
C MET A 440 8.70 5.50 10.30
N LEU A 441 8.94 5.76 11.58
CA LEU A 441 8.03 5.33 12.65
C LEU A 441 6.62 5.91 12.48
N VAL A 442 6.50 7.17 12.10
CA VAL A 442 5.19 7.80 11.87
C VAL A 442 4.54 7.26 10.59
N ALA A 443 5.30 7.14 9.49
CA ALA A 443 4.79 6.62 8.22
C ALA A 443 4.43 5.13 8.29
N ASP A 444 5.21 4.33 9.01
CA ASP A 444 4.94 2.90 9.22
C ASP A 444 3.65 2.70 10.03
N THR A 445 3.45 3.52 11.07
CA THR A 445 2.24 3.45 11.89
C THR A 445 1.00 3.82 11.08
N ASP A 446 1.10 4.73 10.10
CA ASP A 446 0.02 5.06 9.15
C ASP A 446 -0.50 3.82 8.37
N THR A 447 0.36 2.82 8.15
CA THR A 447 -0.01 1.56 7.48
C THR A 447 -1.10 0.78 8.26
N PHE A 448 -1.17 0.94 9.57
CA PHE A 448 -2.17 0.30 10.44
C PHE A 448 -3.50 1.08 10.50
N ALA A 449 -3.97 1.57 9.37
CA ALA A 449 -5.25 2.29 9.26
C ALA A 449 -6.44 1.33 9.37
N TYR A 450 -6.74 0.86 10.57
CA TYR A 450 -7.71 -0.22 10.84
C TYR A 450 -9.03 0.26 11.44
N LEU A 451 -9.32 1.57 11.40
CA LEU A 451 -10.58 2.10 11.96
C LEU A 451 -11.77 1.88 11.04
N LEU A 452 -11.59 2.04 9.74
CA LEU A 452 -12.65 1.85 8.75
C LEU A 452 -12.17 0.91 7.63
N PRO A 453 -13.04 0.00 7.13
CA PRO A 453 -12.65 -0.87 6.00
C PRO A 453 -12.26 -0.09 4.75
N THR A 454 -12.76 1.12 4.60
CA THR A 454 -12.47 1.99 3.46
C THR A 454 -11.08 2.61 3.49
N GLN A 455 -10.34 2.55 4.58
CA GLN A 455 -9.01 3.19 4.69
C GLN A 455 -7.91 2.44 3.94
N ILE A 456 -8.07 1.16 3.67
CA ILE A 456 -7.10 0.32 2.95
C ILE A 456 -7.81 -0.65 2.00
N THR A 457 -7.30 -0.78 0.78
CA THR A 457 -7.93 -1.61 -0.26
C THR A 457 -8.01 -3.10 0.14
N ALA A 458 -7.03 -3.62 0.88
CA ALA A 458 -7.08 -4.99 1.40
C ALA A 458 -8.29 -5.20 2.34
N ALA A 459 -8.66 -4.19 3.13
CA ALA A 459 -9.85 -4.26 3.98
C ALA A 459 -11.15 -4.15 3.18
N VAL A 460 -11.19 -3.35 2.09
CA VAL A 460 -12.34 -3.32 1.16
C VAL A 460 -12.55 -4.70 0.55
N ILE A 461 -11.49 -5.37 0.10
CA ILE A 461 -11.54 -6.74 -0.44
C ILE A 461 -12.03 -7.72 0.64
N ALA A 462 -11.50 -7.65 1.85
CA ALA A 462 -11.97 -8.49 2.96
C ALA A 462 -13.44 -8.23 3.30
N TYR A 463 -13.88 -6.97 3.29
CA TYR A 463 -15.26 -6.56 3.56
C TYR A 463 -16.25 -7.07 2.50
N SER A 464 -15.82 -7.17 1.24
CA SER A 464 -16.64 -7.73 0.16
C SER A 464 -17.02 -9.20 0.36
N SER A 465 -16.34 -9.93 1.25
CA SER A 465 -16.72 -11.29 1.67
C SER A 465 -18.06 -11.34 2.42
N GLY A 466 -18.57 -10.20 2.92
CA GLY A 466 -19.78 -10.15 3.73
C GLY A 466 -19.66 -10.78 5.12
N THR A 467 -18.45 -11.17 5.53
CA THR A 467 -18.22 -11.94 6.76
C THR A 467 -18.34 -11.10 8.04
N PHE A 468 -18.01 -9.82 7.99
CA PHE A 468 -18.05 -8.90 9.13
C PHE A 468 -18.71 -7.58 8.78
N SER A 469 -19.26 -6.89 9.79
CA SER A 469 -19.85 -5.55 9.65
C SER A 469 -18.80 -4.45 9.85
N MET A 470 -19.13 -3.22 9.42
CA MET A 470 -18.29 -2.05 9.70
C MET A 470 -18.09 -1.84 11.21
N SER A 471 -19.12 -2.11 12.01
CA SER A 471 -19.04 -2.05 13.48
C SER A 471 -18.10 -3.09 14.07
N ASP A 472 -18.12 -4.33 13.54
CA ASP A 472 -17.17 -5.36 13.98
C ASP A 472 -15.73 -4.92 13.68
N TYR A 473 -15.49 -4.41 12.48
CA TYR A 473 -14.17 -3.94 12.06
C TYR A 473 -13.66 -2.80 12.93
N PHE A 474 -14.49 -1.79 13.18
CA PHE A 474 -14.13 -0.65 14.03
C PHE A 474 -13.80 -1.10 15.45
N LYS A 475 -14.66 -1.97 16.06
CA LYS A 475 -14.45 -2.45 17.43
C LYS A 475 -13.15 -3.22 17.64
N VAL A 476 -12.70 -3.93 16.64
CA VAL A 476 -11.41 -4.64 16.69
C VAL A 476 -10.27 -3.69 16.30
N GLY A 477 -10.50 -2.84 15.31
CA GLY A 477 -9.49 -2.00 14.68
C GLY A 477 -8.95 -0.89 15.57
N TRP A 478 -9.79 -0.23 16.37
CA TRP A 478 -9.30 0.89 17.21
C TRP A 478 -8.26 0.44 18.24
N VAL A 479 -8.43 -0.75 18.83
CA VAL A 479 -7.43 -1.32 19.74
C VAL A 479 -6.17 -1.73 18.96
N ALA A 480 -6.33 -2.32 17.76
CA ALA A 480 -5.19 -2.66 16.92
C ALA A 480 -4.36 -1.41 16.52
N VAL A 481 -5.02 -0.26 16.29
CA VAL A 481 -4.34 1.04 16.06
C VAL A 481 -3.59 1.48 17.30
N LEU A 482 -4.19 1.43 18.49
CA LEU A 482 -3.50 1.78 19.73
C LEU A 482 -2.30 0.87 20.00
N LEU A 483 -2.46 -0.43 19.75
CA LEU A 483 -1.36 -1.39 19.87
C LEU A 483 -0.24 -1.10 18.87
N ALA A 484 -0.56 -0.67 17.64
CA ALA A 484 0.43 -0.29 16.63
C ALA A 484 1.22 0.97 17.05
N ILE A 485 0.54 1.99 17.57
CA ILE A 485 1.19 3.20 18.10
C ILE A 485 2.11 2.83 19.26
N ALA A 486 1.60 2.06 20.23
CA ALA A 486 2.40 1.61 21.37
C ALA A 486 3.60 0.77 20.92
N TYR A 487 3.41 -0.11 19.92
CA TYR A 487 4.48 -0.93 19.36
C TYR A 487 5.56 -0.08 18.67
N GLY A 488 5.15 0.94 17.92
CA GLY A 488 6.08 1.90 17.31
C GLY A 488 6.98 2.58 18.33
N ILE A 489 6.41 3.00 19.46
CA ILE A 489 7.14 3.71 20.51
C ILE A 489 7.95 2.75 21.40
N LEU A 490 7.37 1.61 21.81
CA LEU A 490 7.96 0.74 22.84
C LEU A 490 8.88 -0.35 22.27
N VAL A 491 8.71 -0.70 20.98
CA VAL A 491 9.50 -1.78 20.35
C VAL A 491 10.34 -1.22 19.19
N MET A 492 9.72 -0.50 18.26
CA MET A 492 10.43 -0.07 17.06
C MET A 492 11.41 1.08 17.32
N ALA A 493 11.07 2.05 18.16
CA ALA A 493 12.00 3.14 18.49
C ALA A 493 13.25 2.62 19.23
N PRO A 494 13.17 1.73 20.25
CA PRO A 494 14.31 1.05 20.80
C PRO A 494 15.09 0.17 19.81
N TRP A 495 14.39 -0.49 18.87
CA TRP A 495 15.03 -1.27 17.81
C TRP A 495 15.89 -0.38 16.90
N TYR A 496 15.38 0.78 16.49
CA TYR A 496 16.15 1.73 15.69
C TYR A 496 17.34 2.28 16.47
N ALA A 497 17.19 2.52 17.78
CA ALA A 497 18.32 2.89 18.64
C ALA A 497 19.39 1.80 18.72
N PHE A 498 18.98 0.53 18.81
CA PHE A 498 19.88 -0.62 18.76
C PHE A 498 20.64 -0.72 17.43
N LEU A 499 20.00 -0.35 16.32
CA LEU A 499 20.63 -0.28 15.01
C LEU A 499 21.54 0.95 14.83
N GLY A 500 21.68 1.82 15.83
CA GLY A 500 22.49 3.03 15.77
C GLY A 500 21.76 4.26 15.19
N VAL A 501 20.42 4.22 15.09
CA VAL A 501 19.58 5.30 14.56
C VAL A 501 18.54 5.73 15.62
N PRO A 502 18.96 6.18 16.82
CA PRO A 502 18.03 6.55 17.88
C PRO A 502 17.18 7.75 17.45
N VAL A 503 15.87 7.69 17.71
CA VAL A 503 14.92 8.74 17.33
C VAL A 503 15.28 10.10 17.95
N TRP A 504 15.81 10.08 19.16
CA TRP A 504 16.14 11.27 19.98
C TRP A 504 17.52 11.87 19.71
N ASP A 505 18.26 11.38 18.74
CA ASP A 505 19.56 11.93 18.35
C ASP A 505 19.56 12.30 16.86
N PRO A 506 19.36 13.58 16.53
CA PRO A 506 19.33 14.04 15.14
C PRO A 506 20.69 13.92 14.43
N ALA A 507 21.79 13.80 15.17
CA ALA A 507 23.14 13.72 14.64
C ALA A 507 23.68 12.29 14.53
N ALA A 508 22.91 11.29 14.95
CA ALA A 508 23.34 9.88 14.87
C ALA A 508 23.74 9.51 13.43
N PRO A 509 24.89 8.85 13.25
CA PRO A 509 25.38 8.51 11.92
C PRO A 509 24.52 7.42 11.30
N TRP A 510 24.31 7.51 9.98
CA TRP A 510 23.58 6.47 9.25
C TRP A 510 24.41 5.18 9.12
N PRO A 511 23.94 4.02 9.61
CA PRO A 511 24.77 2.80 9.68
C PRO A 511 24.81 1.99 8.38
N PHE A 512 23.86 2.20 7.44
CA PHE A 512 23.66 1.33 6.27
C PHE A 512 24.33 1.81 4.99
N GLY A 513 25.12 2.87 5.02
CA GLY A 513 25.86 3.39 3.88
C GLY A 513 25.20 4.61 3.22
N LYS A 514 26.04 5.39 2.56
CA LYS A 514 25.66 6.59 1.79
C LYS A 514 25.85 6.32 0.30
N LEU A 515 25.19 7.12 -0.55
CA LEU A 515 25.40 7.13 -2.00
C LEU A 515 26.80 7.69 -2.33
#